data_a7810e9f018abfea433121ff915e81e3
#
_entry.id   a7810e9f018abfea433121ff915e81e3
#
_cell.length_a   1.000
_cell.length_b   1.000
_cell.length_c   1.000
_cell.angle_alpha   90.00
_cell.angle_beta   90.00
_cell.angle_gamma   90.00
#
_symmetry.space_group_name_H-M   'P 1'
#
loop_
_entity.id
_entity.type
_entity.pdbx_description
1 polymer ?
#
loop_
_entity_poly.entity_id
_entity_poly.type
_entity_poly.pdbx_seq_one_letter_code
_entity_poly.pdbx_strand_id
1 'polypeptide(L)'
;MVTDDPSSGNCTQGGFPIYAVNVSSVSHIQLAINFARNANLRLVIKNTGHCYLGKSSGAGALSIWTHNLKNLEYFPGLEIPGYSGPAMKVGAGVTVREVYAEADRDDISALGGICEVSDCH
;
A
#
# COMPACT_ATOMS: atom_id res chain seq x y z
N MET A 1 -1.25 -5.27 21.27
CA MET A 1 -0.28 -6.36 21.01
C MET A 1 -0.90 -7.60 21.60
N VAL A 2 -1.39 -8.53 20.80
CA VAL A 2 -1.93 -9.79 21.29
C VAL A 2 -0.74 -10.72 21.42
N THR A 3 -0.31 -10.98 22.64
CA THR A 3 0.65 -12.03 22.92
C THR A 3 -0.14 -13.31 23.13
N ASP A 4 -0.47 -14.00 22.05
CA ASP A 4 -0.99 -15.35 22.17
C ASP A 4 0.17 -16.23 22.64
N ASP A 5 -0.02 -16.87 23.78
CA ASP A 5 0.93 -17.88 24.27
C ASP A 5 0.96 -19.02 23.24
N PRO A 6 2.10 -19.26 22.57
CA PRO A 6 2.20 -20.31 21.56
C PRO A 6 1.98 -21.71 22.12
N SER A 7 2.01 -21.87 23.44
CA SER A 7 1.73 -23.14 24.12
C SER A 7 0.23 -23.43 24.30
N SER A 8 -0.64 -22.44 24.11
CA SER A 8 -2.08 -22.58 24.37
C SER A 8 -2.83 -23.44 23.35
N GLY A 9 -2.22 -23.72 22.20
CA GLY A 9 -2.83 -24.52 21.13
C GLY A 9 -4.02 -23.85 20.40
N ASN A 10 -4.45 -22.68 20.85
CA ASN A 10 -5.54 -21.91 20.25
C ASN A 10 -4.98 -20.79 19.35
N CYS A 11 -5.03 -21.01 18.03
CA CYS A 11 -4.72 -19.98 17.06
C CYS A 11 -5.98 -19.15 16.78
N THR A 12 -5.92 -17.84 16.95
CA THR A 12 -7.02 -16.92 16.60
C THR A 12 -6.59 -15.96 15.50
N GLN A 13 -7.55 -15.42 14.75
CA GLN A 13 -7.29 -14.39 13.73
C GLN A 13 -6.73 -13.10 14.35
N GLY A 14 -7.02 -12.86 15.64
CA GLY A 14 -6.55 -11.69 16.37
C GLY A 14 -6.98 -10.38 15.71
N GLY A 15 -6.04 -9.45 15.55
CA GLY A 15 -6.26 -8.14 14.94
C GLY A 15 -6.24 -8.10 13.41
N PHE A 16 -6.15 -9.26 12.74
CA PHE A 16 -6.07 -9.30 11.28
C PHE A 16 -7.46 -9.22 10.61
N PRO A 17 -7.53 -8.71 9.37
CA PRO A 17 -8.75 -8.72 8.57
C PRO A 17 -9.15 -10.15 8.20
N ILE A 18 -10.46 -10.40 8.05
CA ILE A 18 -10.96 -11.73 7.67
C ILE A 18 -10.66 -12.02 6.20
N TYR A 19 -10.81 -11.00 5.34
CA TYR A 19 -10.56 -11.10 3.91
C TYR A 19 -9.71 -9.94 3.41
N ALA A 20 -8.91 -10.21 2.37
CA ALA A 20 -8.16 -9.19 1.66
C ALA A 20 -8.50 -9.25 0.16
N VAL A 21 -8.81 -8.08 -0.41
CA VAL A 21 -8.98 -7.92 -1.86
C VAL A 21 -7.65 -7.50 -2.45
N ASN A 22 -7.06 -8.36 -3.26
CA ASN A 22 -5.85 -8.05 -4.01
C ASN A 22 -6.22 -7.17 -5.22
N VAL A 23 -5.99 -5.86 -5.09
CA VAL A 23 -6.35 -4.91 -6.14
C VAL A 23 -5.18 -4.66 -7.08
N SER A 24 -5.46 -4.64 -8.39
CA SER A 24 -4.51 -4.32 -9.45
C SER A 24 -4.98 -3.16 -10.34
N SER A 25 -6.13 -2.56 -10.03
CA SER A 25 -6.68 -1.41 -10.74
C SER A 25 -7.55 -0.55 -9.83
N VAL A 26 -7.78 0.70 -10.24
CA VAL A 26 -8.70 1.63 -9.56
C VAL A 26 -10.13 1.07 -9.51
N SER A 27 -10.55 0.38 -10.57
CA SER A 27 -11.88 -0.24 -10.62
C SER A 27 -12.07 -1.29 -9.52
N HIS A 28 -11.05 -2.10 -9.21
CA HIS A 28 -11.10 -3.06 -8.10
C HIS A 28 -11.26 -2.35 -6.76
N ILE A 29 -10.59 -1.21 -6.56
CA ILE A 29 -10.74 -0.41 -5.33
C ILE A 29 -12.17 0.11 -5.20
N GLN A 30 -12.73 0.68 -6.27
CA GLN A 30 -14.10 1.19 -6.29
C GLN A 30 -15.13 0.09 -5.97
N LEU A 31 -14.98 -1.10 -6.55
CA LEU A 31 -15.83 -2.25 -6.28
C LEU A 31 -15.72 -2.71 -4.82
N ALA A 32 -14.50 -2.81 -4.29
CA ALA A 32 -14.27 -3.21 -2.89
C ALA A 32 -14.87 -2.21 -1.89
N ILE A 33 -14.73 -0.90 -2.14
CA ILE A 33 -15.33 0.15 -1.31
C ILE A 33 -16.86 0.08 -1.36
N ASN A 34 -17.44 -0.07 -2.55
CA ASN A 34 -18.89 -0.18 -2.71
C ASN A 34 -19.44 -1.44 -2.01
N PHE A 35 -18.74 -2.56 -2.14
CA PHE A 35 -19.09 -3.79 -1.45
C PHE A 35 -19.05 -3.60 0.08
N ALA A 36 -17.95 -3.06 0.62
CA ALA A 36 -17.81 -2.82 2.05
C ALA A 36 -18.91 -1.91 2.59
N ARG A 37 -19.25 -0.83 1.86
CA ARG A 37 -20.32 0.11 2.21
C ARG A 37 -21.69 -0.57 2.22
N ASN A 38 -22.02 -1.34 1.18
CA ASN A 38 -23.31 -1.99 1.04
C ASN A 38 -23.52 -3.11 2.07
N ALA A 39 -22.44 -3.81 2.42
CA ALA A 39 -22.45 -4.88 3.41
C ALA A 39 -22.16 -4.39 4.85
N ASN A 40 -22.04 -3.07 5.06
CA ASN A 40 -21.69 -2.44 6.34
C ASN A 40 -20.43 -3.06 6.99
N LEU A 41 -19.39 -3.28 6.19
CA LEU A 41 -18.14 -3.87 6.64
C LEU A 41 -17.14 -2.78 7.06
N ARG A 42 -16.38 -3.08 8.11
CA ARG A 42 -15.17 -2.30 8.42
C ARG A 42 -14.15 -2.48 7.31
N LEU A 43 -13.61 -1.36 6.80
CA LEU A 43 -12.61 -1.35 5.74
C LEU A 43 -11.26 -0.90 6.30
N VAL A 44 -10.19 -1.58 5.88
CA VAL A 44 -8.80 -1.17 6.12
C VAL A 44 -8.03 -1.23 4.80
N ILE A 45 -7.00 -0.41 4.69
CA ILE A 45 -6.14 -0.36 3.50
C ILE A 45 -4.73 -0.76 3.92
N LYS A 46 -4.12 -1.64 3.13
CA LYS A 46 -2.77 -2.12 3.38
C LYS A 46 -1.97 -2.20 2.09
N ASN A 47 -0.78 -1.59 2.08
CA ASN A 47 0.24 -1.91 1.09
C ASN A 47 1.21 -2.95 1.69
N THR A 48 2.37 -2.56 2.25
CA THR A 48 3.31 -3.46 2.95
C THR A 48 2.87 -3.76 4.38
N GLY A 49 2.19 -2.83 5.04
CA GLY A 49 1.64 -3.01 6.38
C GLY A 49 2.61 -2.61 7.50
N HIS A 50 3.64 -1.82 7.21
CA HIS A 50 4.66 -1.39 8.18
C HIS A 50 4.19 -0.37 9.24
N CYS A 51 2.91 -0.01 9.26
CA CYS A 51 2.37 0.97 10.21
C CYS A 51 2.42 0.46 11.65
N TYR A 52 3.29 1.04 12.47
CA TYR A 52 3.44 0.67 13.89
C TYR A 52 2.18 0.89 14.75
N LEU A 53 1.29 1.79 14.32
CA LEU A 53 0.02 2.04 15.00
C LEU A 53 -1.09 1.04 14.59
N GLY A 54 -0.77 0.05 13.74
CA GLY A 54 -1.72 -0.98 13.32
C GLY A 54 -2.84 -0.48 12.40
N LYS A 55 -2.70 0.70 11.76
CA LYS A 55 -3.75 1.28 10.89
C LYS A 55 -4.01 0.44 9.63
N SER A 56 -3.02 -0.36 9.20
CA SER A 56 -3.14 -1.25 8.03
C SER A 56 -3.87 -2.55 8.34
N SER A 57 -4.35 -2.75 9.58
CA SER A 57 -5.03 -3.96 10.02
C SER A 57 -6.30 -3.64 10.79
N GLY A 58 -7.17 -4.63 10.97
CA GLY A 58 -8.39 -4.48 11.74
C GLY A 58 -9.13 -5.80 11.87
N ALA A 59 -9.41 -6.19 13.12
CA ALA A 59 -10.20 -7.39 13.39
C ALA A 59 -11.56 -7.32 12.71
N GLY A 60 -11.96 -8.40 12.02
CA GLY A 60 -13.24 -8.49 11.33
C GLY A 60 -13.38 -7.62 10.07
N ALA A 61 -12.31 -6.94 9.65
CA ALA A 61 -12.35 -6.03 8.50
C ALA A 61 -12.20 -6.75 7.15
N LEU A 62 -12.64 -6.05 6.10
CA LEU A 62 -12.21 -6.28 4.73
C LEU A 62 -10.97 -5.40 4.47
N SER A 63 -9.87 -6.01 4.00
CA SER A 63 -8.65 -5.28 3.64
C SER A 63 -8.58 -5.06 2.13
N ILE A 64 -8.31 -3.83 1.71
CA ILE A 64 -7.87 -3.53 0.34
C ILE A 64 -6.35 -3.61 0.32
N TRP A 65 -5.80 -4.61 -0.38
CA TRP A 65 -4.36 -4.79 -0.51
C TRP A 65 -3.85 -4.15 -1.79
N THR A 66 -3.15 -3.02 -1.65
CA THR A 66 -2.72 -2.17 -2.76
C THR A 66 -1.35 -2.54 -3.33
N HIS A 67 -0.66 -3.51 -2.74
CA HIS A 67 0.73 -3.85 -3.06
C HIS A 67 0.99 -4.15 -4.56
N ASN A 68 -0.02 -4.59 -5.30
CA ASN A 68 0.09 -4.89 -6.72
C ASN A 68 -0.24 -3.72 -7.67
N LEU A 69 -0.47 -2.52 -7.14
CA LEU A 69 -0.54 -1.29 -7.93
C LEU A 69 0.87 -0.79 -8.23
N LYS A 70 1.56 -1.45 -9.15
CA LYS A 70 3.01 -1.30 -9.42
C LYS A 70 3.33 -0.39 -10.60
N ASN A 71 2.39 0.40 -11.09
CA ASN A 71 2.67 1.31 -12.20
C ASN A 71 3.73 2.33 -11.78
N LEU A 72 4.76 2.47 -12.61
CA LEU A 72 5.82 3.45 -12.45
C LEU A 72 6.09 4.08 -13.81
N GLU A 73 6.11 5.41 -13.87
CA GLU A 73 6.28 6.17 -15.10
C GLU A 73 7.16 7.39 -14.82
N TYR A 74 8.22 7.56 -15.58
CA TYR A 74 9.11 8.71 -15.50
C TYR A 74 8.75 9.77 -16.53
N PHE A 75 8.71 11.02 -16.08
CA PHE A 75 8.49 12.21 -16.91
C PHE A 75 9.72 13.09 -16.83
N PRO A 76 10.56 13.19 -17.88
CA PRO A 76 11.76 14.02 -17.86
C PRO A 76 11.47 15.53 -17.79
N GLY A 77 10.26 15.94 -18.17
CA GLY A 77 9.84 17.34 -18.15
C GLY A 77 8.33 17.44 -17.86
N LEU A 78 7.94 17.37 -16.59
CA LEU A 78 6.58 17.59 -16.15
C LEU A 78 6.37 19.08 -15.88
N GLU A 79 5.30 19.65 -16.43
CA GLU A 79 4.86 21.01 -16.15
C GLU A 79 3.49 20.98 -15.47
N ILE A 80 3.45 21.43 -14.22
CA ILE A 80 2.23 21.62 -13.43
C ILE A 80 2.29 22.96 -12.69
N PRO A 81 1.18 23.53 -12.24
CA PRO A 81 1.20 24.78 -11.46
C PRO A 81 2.14 24.69 -10.25
N GLY A 82 3.19 25.53 -10.26
CA GLY A 82 4.19 25.58 -9.19
C GLY A 82 5.37 24.62 -9.31
N TYR A 83 5.44 23.79 -10.39
CA TYR A 83 6.56 22.90 -10.63
C TYR A 83 6.81 22.69 -12.12
N SER A 84 8.07 22.78 -12.52
CA SER A 84 8.55 22.38 -13.86
C SER A 84 9.85 21.60 -13.68
N GLY A 85 9.92 20.38 -14.19
CA GLY A 85 11.09 19.52 -14.07
C GLY A 85 10.79 18.03 -14.11
N PRO A 86 11.79 17.17 -13.84
CA PRO A 86 11.62 15.72 -13.86
C PRO A 86 10.71 15.24 -12.71
N ALA A 87 9.88 14.26 -12.99
CA ALA A 87 8.98 13.67 -11.98
C ALA A 87 8.74 12.18 -12.25
N MET A 88 8.40 11.45 -11.20
CA MET A 88 7.92 10.07 -11.29
C MET A 88 6.48 9.97 -10.82
N LYS A 89 5.66 9.26 -11.58
CA LYS A 89 4.32 8.85 -11.18
C LYS A 89 4.36 7.40 -10.75
N VAL A 90 4.03 7.16 -9.50
CA VAL A 90 4.11 5.83 -8.90
C VAL A 90 2.75 5.35 -8.42
N GLY A 91 2.47 4.07 -8.60
CA GLY A 91 1.30 3.41 -8.04
C GLY A 91 1.43 3.25 -6.52
N ALA A 92 0.30 3.18 -5.82
CA ALA A 92 0.25 3.07 -4.36
C ALA A 92 0.84 1.76 -3.79
N GLY A 93 1.23 0.81 -4.63
CA GLY A 93 1.90 -0.43 -4.26
C GLY A 93 3.41 -0.41 -4.48
N VAL A 94 3.96 0.65 -5.10
CA VAL A 94 5.39 0.77 -5.37
C VAL A 94 6.13 1.07 -4.08
N THR A 95 7.22 0.36 -3.84
CA THR A 95 8.08 0.56 -2.68
C THR A 95 9.25 1.48 -3.02
N VAL A 96 9.88 2.06 -2.00
CA VAL A 96 11.06 2.91 -2.15
C VAL A 96 12.20 2.18 -2.89
N ARG A 97 12.39 0.89 -2.61
CA ARG A 97 13.36 0.06 -3.34
C ARG A 97 13.10 0.06 -4.86
N GLU A 98 11.84 -0.10 -5.26
CA GLU A 98 11.45 -0.13 -6.67
C GLU A 98 11.67 1.23 -7.35
N VAL A 99 11.36 2.33 -6.63
CA VAL A 99 11.64 3.69 -7.12
C VAL A 99 13.12 3.92 -7.31
N TYR A 100 13.96 3.53 -6.35
CA TYR A 100 15.41 3.70 -6.45
C TYR A 100 16.02 2.85 -7.57
N ALA A 101 15.52 1.63 -7.77
CA ALA A 101 15.98 0.79 -8.88
C ALA A 101 15.62 1.38 -10.25
N GLU A 102 14.47 2.07 -10.37
CA GLU A 102 14.12 2.79 -11.61
C GLU A 102 14.95 4.05 -11.80
N ALA A 103 15.13 4.82 -10.73
CA ALA A 103 15.96 6.03 -10.74
C ALA A 103 17.41 5.72 -11.18
N ASP A 104 17.97 4.61 -10.70
CA ASP A 104 19.32 4.15 -11.09
C ASP A 104 19.40 3.80 -12.59
N ARG A 105 18.35 3.19 -13.15
CA ARG A 105 18.28 2.89 -14.59
C ARG A 105 18.24 4.13 -15.47
N ASP A 106 17.56 5.17 -14.99
CA ASP A 106 17.38 6.43 -15.74
C ASP A 106 18.49 7.46 -15.43
N ASP A 107 19.50 7.10 -14.61
CA ASP A 107 20.60 7.97 -14.15
C ASP A 107 20.08 9.26 -13.49
N ILE A 108 19.06 9.11 -12.63
CA ILE A 108 18.44 10.21 -11.89
C ILE A 108 18.44 9.94 -10.39
N SER A 109 18.26 10.99 -9.60
CA SER A 109 18.09 10.89 -8.15
C SER A 109 16.62 11.03 -7.77
N ALA A 110 16.10 10.07 -7.03
CA ALA A 110 14.75 10.13 -6.46
C ALA A 110 14.82 10.36 -4.95
N LEU A 111 13.92 11.18 -4.43
CA LEU A 111 13.71 11.33 -2.99
C LEU A 111 12.67 10.33 -2.52
N GLY A 112 12.97 9.61 -1.45
CA GLY A 112 12.07 8.60 -0.90
C GLY A 112 12.24 8.42 0.61
N GLY A 113 11.47 7.51 1.18
CA GLY A 113 11.54 7.16 2.59
C GLY A 113 12.84 6.43 2.95
N ILE A 114 13.12 6.33 4.26
CA ILE A 114 14.35 5.72 4.78
C ILE A 114 14.36 4.19 4.67
N CYS A 115 13.21 3.54 4.70
CA CYS A 115 13.11 2.09 4.62
C CYS A 115 12.83 1.63 3.18
N GLU A 116 13.58 0.64 2.72
CA GLU A 116 13.39 0.05 1.37
C GLU A 116 11.98 -0.49 1.10
N VAL A 117 11.32 -0.98 2.15
CA VAL A 117 9.96 -1.54 2.08
C VAL A 117 8.88 -0.52 2.40
N SER A 118 9.24 0.74 2.66
CA SER A 118 8.27 1.81 2.86
C SER A 118 7.51 2.09 1.58
N ASP A 119 6.27 2.52 1.77
CA ASP A 119 5.44 3.00 0.68
C ASP A 119 5.91 4.40 0.29
N CYS A 120 5.85 4.72 -0.99
CA CYS A 120 6.04 6.10 -1.45
C CYS A 120 4.78 6.91 -1.11
N HIS A 121 4.91 7.91 -0.27
CA HIS A 121 3.85 8.84 0.14
C HIS A 121 4.15 10.24 -0.37
#